data_efacc33feb8e34c411b2adabf9af0734
#
_entry.id   efacc33feb8e34c411b2adabf9af0734
#
_cell.length_a   1.000
_cell.length_b   1.000
_cell.length_c   1.000
_cell.angle_alpha   90.00
_cell.angle_beta   90.00
_cell.angle_gamma   90.00
#
_symmetry.space_group_name_H-M   'P 1'
#
loop_
_entity.id
_entity.type
_entity.pdbx_description
1 polymer ?
#
loop_
_entity_poly.entity_id
_entity_poly.type
_entity_poly.pdbx_seq_one_letter_code
_entity_poly.pdbx_strand_id
1 'polypeptide(L)'
;MGYQDQHTRRYIRASMAEELLDAETETALAVAWRDNRDEAALHRLIGAYKRLAVSFAGRFRRYDVPYDDLIQQGNLGLMRAAEKFDPENGARFSTYAAWWIRASMQDYVMRNWSLVRTGTNATQKKLFFHLRRVMQRHEADEGRDEPLSTRVARELQVPENQVEVMMGRMSGADLSLDAPQGADDEGGRSWVEALVDEGATTEVSVLGRLENDRRRRALYTAVAGLPERERRIVALRHLAEDPVTLSELGMTMGISKERVRQLEERALARLTSSLRSLEPETEAETAA
;
A
#
# COMPACT_ATOMS: atom_id res chain seq x y z
N MET A 1 -13.62 1.66 26.26
CA MET A 1 -14.35 2.79 25.64
C MET A 1 -14.52 4.05 26.52
N GLY A 2 -14.49 3.99 27.86
CA GLY A 2 -14.81 5.17 28.72
C GLY A 2 -13.70 6.22 28.91
N TYR A 3 -12.41 5.88 28.87
CA TYR A 3 -11.33 6.78 29.27
C TYR A 3 -10.93 7.79 28.17
N GLN A 4 -10.83 7.36 26.92
CA GLN A 4 -10.56 8.24 25.77
C GLN A 4 -11.67 9.28 25.61
N ASP A 5 -12.94 8.90 25.85
CA ASP A 5 -14.09 9.77 25.73
C ASP A 5 -14.07 10.93 26.77
N GLN A 6 -13.49 10.72 27.96
CA GLN A 6 -13.38 11.77 28.99
C GLN A 6 -12.33 12.83 28.63
N HIS A 7 -11.15 12.42 28.14
CA HIS A 7 -10.09 13.35 27.74
C HIS A 7 -10.54 14.23 26.58
N THR A 8 -11.17 13.64 25.58
CA THR A 8 -11.70 14.37 24.42
C THR A 8 -12.77 15.37 24.83
N ARG A 9 -13.71 14.97 25.70
CA ARG A 9 -14.74 15.88 26.22
C ARG A 9 -14.14 17.04 27.02
N ARG A 10 -13.11 16.77 27.84
CA ARG A 10 -12.39 17.80 28.58
C ARG A 10 -11.67 18.77 27.64
N TYR A 11 -10.99 18.24 26.62
CA TYR A 11 -10.32 19.05 25.62
C TYR A 11 -11.31 19.95 24.85
N ILE A 12 -12.41 19.39 24.38
CA ILE A 12 -13.48 20.13 23.69
C ILE A 12 -14.01 21.25 24.58
N ARG A 13 -14.33 20.95 25.83
CA ARG A 13 -14.84 21.96 26.79
C ARG A 13 -13.82 23.09 26.98
N ALA A 14 -12.56 22.76 27.18
CA ALA A 14 -11.49 23.75 27.32
C ALA A 14 -11.35 24.60 26.05
N SER A 15 -11.35 23.98 24.87
CA SER A 15 -11.27 24.68 23.58
C SER A 15 -12.47 25.61 23.32
N MET A 16 -13.65 25.25 23.82
CA MET A 16 -14.86 26.09 23.68
C MET A 16 -14.90 27.24 24.70
N ALA A 17 -14.20 27.11 25.81
CA ALA A 17 -14.13 28.13 26.86
C ALA A 17 -13.12 29.24 26.57
N GLU A 18 -12.20 29.02 25.60
CA GLU A 18 -11.22 30.04 25.20
C GLU A 18 -11.88 31.32 24.68
N GLU A 19 -11.29 32.45 24.98
CA GLU A 19 -11.78 33.78 24.58
C GLU A 19 -11.68 33.96 23.06
N LEU A 20 -12.69 34.59 22.48
CA LEU A 20 -12.67 34.97 21.06
C LEU A 20 -11.81 36.22 20.87
N LEU A 21 -10.92 36.21 19.91
CA LEU A 21 -10.09 37.34 19.56
C LEU A 21 -10.84 38.33 18.66
N ASP A 22 -10.72 39.60 18.96
CA ASP A 22 -11.09 40.69 18.05
C ASP A 22 -10.08 40.77 16.88
N ALA A 23 -10.37 41.59 15.88
CA ALA A 23 -9.53 41.71 14.70
C ALA A 23 -8.17 42.35 14.98
N GLU A 24 -8.13 43.31 15.92
CA GLU A 24 -6.90 44.04 16.27
C GLU A 24 -5.95 43.12 17.05
N THR A 25 -6.45 42.43 18.06
CA THR A 25 -5.64 41.48 18.86
C THR A 25 -5.17 40.32 17.99
N GLU A 26 -6.03 39.77 17.10
CA GLU A 26 -5.66 38.74 16.15
C GLU A 26 -4.48 39.15 15.28
N THR A 27 -4.57 40.36 14.69
CA THR A 27 -3.51 40.91 13.84
C THR A 27 -2.23 41.15 14.64
N ALA A 28 -2.33 41.72 15.84
CA ALA A 28 -1.17 41.99 16.70
C ALA A 28 -0.43 40.68 17.08
N LEU A 29 -1.17 39.61 17.44
CA LEU A 29 -0.59 38.30 17.75
C LEU A 29 0.03 37.63 16.51
N ALA A 30 -0.59 37.75 15.34
CA ALA A 30 -0.05 37.21 14.10
C ALA A 30 1.25 37.94 13.67
N VAL A 31 1.30 39.27 13.81
CA VAL A 31 2.51 40.06 13.56
C VAL A 31 3.62 39.72 14.55
N ALA A 32 3.31 39.60 15.85
CA ALA A 32 4.30 39.23 16.86
C ALA A 32 4.92 37.85 16.58
N TRP A 33 4.11 36.89 16.14
CA TRP A 33 4.60 35.59 15.71
C TRP A 33 5.43 35.66 14.42
N ARG A 34 4.97 36.38 13.39
CA ARG A 34 5.65 36.46 12.09
C ARG A 34 7.03 37.12 12.24
N ASP A 35 7.08 38.25 12.92
CA ASP A 35 8.26 39.14 12.96
C ASP A 35 9.24 38.77 14.08
N ASN A 36 8.74 38.41 15.25
CA ASN A 36 9.55 38.16 16.44
C ASN A 36 9.63 36.66 16.83
N ARG A 37 8.88 35.76 16.16
CA ARG A 37 8.74 34.37 16.55
C ARG A 37 8.30 34.20 18.01
N ASP A 38 7.41 35.06 18.47
CA ASP A 38 6.88 35.01 19.82
C ASP A 38 5.95 33.81 20.00
N GLU A 39 6.45 32.76 20.68
CA GLU A 39 5.71 31.54 20.96
C GLU A 39 4.48 31.80 21.83
N ALA A 40 4.50 32.76 22.75
CA ALA A 40 3.35 33.10 23.58
C ALA A 40 2.21 33.67 22.74
N ALA A 41 2.55 34.54 21.76
CA ALA A 41 1.60 35.06 20.79
C ALA A 41 1.01 33.94 19.92
N LEU A 42 1.85 33.04 19.44
CA LEU A 42 1.41 31.85 18.69
C LEU A 42 0.44 30.97 19.50
N HIS A 43 0.80 30.64 20.74
CA HIS A 43 -0.03 29.81 21.60
C HIS A 43 -1.38 30.44 21.89
N ARG A 44 -1.42 31.78 22.10
CA ARG A 44 -2.67 32.50 22.32
C ARG A 44 -3.53 32.52 21.07
N LEU A 45 -2.92 32.77 19.89
CA LEU A 45 -3.63 32.73 18.61
C LEU A 45 -4.23 31.34 18.33
N ILE A 46 -3.41 30.28 18.41
CA ILE A 46 -3.88 28.90 18.21
C ILE A 46 -4.94 28.53 19.25
N GLY A 47 -4.74 28.89 20.53
CA GLY A 47 -5.67 28.64 21.62
C GLY A 47 -7.10 29.07 21.30
N ALA A 48 -7.24 30.34 20.90
CA ALA A 48 -8.54 30.93 20.56
C ALA A 48 -9.26 30.24 19.39
N TYR A 49 -8.49 29.62 18.44
CA TYR A 49 -9.05 28.99 17.25
C TYR A 49 -9.14 27.46 17.33
N LYS A 50 -8.75 26.79 18.42
CA LYS A 50 -8.96 25.34 18.63
C LYS A 50 -10.42 24.93 18.44
N ARG A 51 -11.37 25.76 18.84
CA ARG A 51 -12.82 25.54 18.63
C ARG A 51 -13.17 25.31 17.15
N LEU A 52 -12.45 25.97 16.23
CA LEU A 52 -12.66 25.80 14.81
C LEU A 52 -12.25 24.39 14.37
N ALA A 53 -11.12 23.87 14.85
CA ALA A 53 -10.70 22.51 14.58
C ALA A 53 -11.73 21.49 15.10
N VAL A 54 -12.24 21.66 16.30
CA VAL A 54 -13.31 20.79 16.87
C VAL A 54 -14.58 20.84 16.01
N SER A 55 -15.00 22.03 15.57
CA SER A 55 -16.18 22.19 14.70
C SER A 55 -16.01 21.49 13.35
N PHE A 56 -14.84 21.60 12.74
CA PHE A 56 -14.56 20.90 11.48
C PHE A 56 -14.48 19.38 11.69
N ALA A 57 -13.86 18.88 12.76
CA ALA A 57 -13.78 17.46 13.07
C ALA A 57 -15.18 16.82 13.16
N GLY A 58 -16.17 17.54 13.70
CA GLY A 58 -17.54 17.09 13.74
C GLY A 58 -18.15 16.75 12.37
N ARG A 59 -17.76 17.46 11.32
CA ARG A 59 -18.23 17.24 9.93
C ARG A 59 -17.63 15.98 9.29
N PHE A 60 -16.46 15.51 9.78
CA PHE A 60 -15.76 14.35 9.27
C PHE A 60 -16.04 13.06 10.04
N ARG A 61 -16.88 13.08 11.07
CA ARG A 61 -17.29 11.89 11.86
C ARG A 61 -17.85 10.74 11.01
N ARG A 62 -18.47 11.06 9.89
CA ARG A 62 -19.10 10.08 8.97
C ARG A 62 -18.11 9.17 8.23
N TYR A 63 -16.80 9.41 8.36
CA TYR A 63 -15.78 8.65 7.66
C TYR A 63 -15.14 7.54 8.51
N ASP A 64 -15.70 7.22 9.66
CA ASP A 64 -15.28 6.14 10.56
C ASP A 64 -13.79 6.17 10.95
N VAL A 65 -13.26 7.38 11.13
CA VAL A 65 -11.92 7.61 11.67
C VAL A 65 -12.01 8.16 13.10
N PRO A 66 -11.00 7.88 13.96
CA PRO A 66 -11.01 8.32 15.35
C PRO A 66 -11.20 9.84 15.47
N TYR A 67 -12.17 10.23 16.27
CA TYR A 67 -12.53 11.65 16.40
C TYR A 67 -11.42 12.51 17.02
N ASP A 68 -10.67 11.92 17.94
CA ASP A 68 -9.53 12.56 18.60
C ASP A 68 -8.44 12.90 17.58
N ASP A 69 -8.17 11.95 16.70
CA ASP A 69 -7.18 12.13 15.63
C ASP A 69 -7.61 13.23 14.67
N LEU A 70 -8.88 13.29 14.30
CA LEU A 70 -9.41 14.38 13.48
C LEU A 70 -9.20 15.74 14.13
N ILE A 71 -9.45 15.86 15.44
CA ILE A 71 -9.19 17.10 16.19
C ILE A 71 -7.71 17.46 16.14
N GLN A 72 -6.81 16.49 16.38
CA GLN A 72 -5.37 16.76 16.32
C GLN A 72 -4.89 17.11 14.92
N GLN A 73 -5.43 16.49 13.88
CA GLN A 73 -5.14 16.89 12.49
C GLN A 73 -5.63 18.31 12.19
N GLY A 74 -6.76 18.72 12.79
CA GLY A 74 -7.23 20.10 12.73
C GLY A 74 -6.27 21.07 13.42
N ASN A 75 -5.72 20.71 14.58
CA ASN A 75 -4.74 21.51 15.29
C ASN A 75 -3.44 21.64 14.48
N LEU A 76 -2.97 20.56 13.84
CA LEU A 76 -1.84 20.62 12.92
C LEU A 76 -2.12 21.55 11.74
N GLY A 77 -3.36 21.54 11.23
CA GLY A 77 -3.81 22.51 10.23
C GLY A 77 -3.76 23.95 10.72
N LEU A 78 -4.18 24.21 11.96
CA LEU A 78 -4.08 25.54 12.60
C LEU A 78 -2.62 26.02 12.72
N MET A 79 -1.71 25.14 13.16
CA MET A 79 -0.29 25.46 13.27
C MET A 79 0.31 25.84 11.91
N ARG A 80 0.02 25.05 10.86
CA ARG A 80 0.46 25.37 9.49
C ARG A 80 -0.13 26.67 8.98
N ALA A 81 -1.38 26.97 9.35
CA ALA A 81 -1.99 28.24 9.01
C ALA A 81 -1.27 29.40 9.69
N ALA A 82 -0.95 29.29 10.98
CA ALA A 82 -0.23 30.34 11.73
C ALA A 82 1.19 30.60 11.19
N GLU A 83 1.87 29.55 10.70
CA GLU A 83 3.20 29.71 10.09
C GLU A 83 3.18 30.50 8.77
N LYS A 84 2.07 30.39 8.02
CA LYS A 84 1.96 30.94 6.66
C LYS A 84 0.99 32.11 6.54
N PHE A 85 0.37 32.49 7.63
CA PHE A 85 -0.59 33.59 7.63
C PHE A 85 0.10 34.91 7.48
N ASP A 86 -0.39 35.72 6.54
CA ASP A 86 0.01 37.08 6.37
C ASP A 86 -1.13 38.04 6.78
N PRO A 87 -1.00 38.75 7.89
CA PRO A 87 -2.04 39.66 8.39
C PRO A 87 -2.27 40.88 7.50
N GLU A 88 -1.35 41.21 6.60
CA GLU A 88 -1.47 42.39 5.71
C GLU A 88 -2.43 42.15 4.54
N ASN A 89 -2.77 40.88 4.25
CA ASN A 89 -3.71 40.55 3.18
C ASN A 89 -5.20 40.83 3.49
N GLY A 90 -5.52 41.43 4.63
CA GLY A 90 -6.86 41.85 5.01
C GLY A 90 -7.85 40.74 5.33
N ALA A 91 -7.45 39.46 5.23
CA ALA A 91 -8.28 38.33 5.56
C ALA A 91 -8.18 37.98 7.06
N ARG A 92 -9.29 37.57 7.69
CA ARG A 92 -9.28 37.06 9.06
C ARG A 92 -8.53 35.72 9.12
N PHE A 93 -7.76 35.53 10.20
CA PHE A 93 -7.07 34.25 10.45
C PHE A 93 -7.99 33.05 10.40
N SER A 94 -9.20 33.16 10.96
CA SER A 94 -10.21 32.09 10.93
C SER A 94 -10.54 31.63 9.51
N THR A 95 -10.66 32.54 8.56
CA THR A 95 -10.96 32.24 7.16
C THR A 95 -9.79 31.51 6.50
N TYR A 96 -8.58 31.97 6.72
CA TYR A 96 -7.37 31.33 6.21
C TYR A 96 -7.13 29.95 6.84
N ALA A 97 -7.24 29.85 8.16
CA ALA A 97 -7.06 28.62 8.91
C ALA A 97 -8.08 27.54 8.52
N ALA A 98 -9.31 27.91 8.20
CA ALA A 98 -10.35 26.98 7.76
C ALA A 98 -9.93 26.13 6.54
N TRP A 99 -9.13 26.69 5.62
CA TRP A 99 -8.57 25.97 4.49
C TRP A 99 -7.55 24.93 4.91
N TRP A 100 -6.62 25.30 5.78
CA TRP A 100 -5.57 24.42 6.28
C TRP A 100 -6.12 23.28 7.14
N ILE A 101 -7.07 23.60 8.03
CA ILE A 101 -7.78 22.61 8.86
C ILE A 101 -8.46 21.58 7.98
N ARG A 102 -9.24 22.05 6.98
CA ARG A 102 -9.95 21.17 6.06
C ARG A 102 -8.99 20.30 5.25
N ALA A 103 -7.93 20.88 4.72
CA ALA A 103 -6.93 20.14 3.94
C ALA A 103 -6.24 19.05 4.78
N SER A 104 -5.81 19.39 6.01
CA SER A 104 -5.18 18.42 6.91
C SER A 104 -6.12 17.26 7.29
N MET A 105 -7.38 17.57 7.60
CA MET A 105 -8.39 16.54 7.92
C MET A 105 -8.72 15.66 6.71
N GLN A 106 -8.87 16.26 5.52
CA GLN A 106 -9.11 15.50 4.29
C GLN A 106 -7.98 14.56 3.96
N ASP A 107 -6.73 15.01 4.08
CA ASP A 107 -5.56 14.17 3.85
C ASP A 107 -5.49 13.01 4.85
N TYR A 108 -5.81 13.27 6.11
CA TYR A 108 -5.84 12.25 7.15
C TYR A 108 -6.92 11.20 6.89
N VAL A 109 -8.14 11.63 6.61
CA VAL A 109 -9.26 10.73 6.29
C VAL A 109 -8.91 9.84 5.12
N MET A 110 -8.41 10.37 4.01
CA MET A 110 -8.05 9.57 2.83
C MET A 110 -6.96 8.53 3.10
N ARG A 111 -6.07 8.79 4.06
CA ARG A 111 -4.99 7.85 4.41
C ARG A 111 -5.42 6.75 5.36
N ASN A 112 -6.44 7.01 6.19
CA ASN A 112 -6.80 6.15 7.32
C ASN A 112 -8.23 5.57 7.22
N TRP A 113 -8.97 5.88 6.14
CA TRP A 113 -10.31 5.39 5.92
C TRP A 113 -10.36 3.87 5.64
N SER A 114 -9.33 3.32 4.99
CA SER A 114 -9.21 1.91 4.65
C SER A 114 -7.76 1.44 4.78
N LEU A 115 -7.56 0.16 5.05
CA LEU A 115 -6.25 -0.50 5.07
C LEU A 115 -5.54 -0.36 3.72
N VAL A 116 -6.31 -0.47 2.63
CA VAL A 116 -5.80 -0.26 1.27
C VAL A 116 -5.80 1.22 0.95
N ARG A 117 -4.64 1.83 0.99
CA ARG A 117 -4.48 3.27 0.75
C ARG A 117 -4.97 3.67 -0.64
N THR A 118 -5.83 4.65 -0.68
CA THR A 118 -6.16 5.36 -1.92
C THR A 118 -5.08 6.40 -2.20
N GLY A 119 -4.80 6.67 -3.48
CA GLY A 119 -3.90 7.77 -3.83
C GLY A 119 -4.46 9.12 -3.39
N THR A 120 -3.60 10.12 -3.28
CA THR A 120 -3.94 11.47 -2.78
C THR A 120 -3.99 12.54 -3.88
N ASN A 121 -4.09 12.14 -5.16
CA ASN A 121 -4.18 13.10 -6.26
C ASN A 121 -5.51 13.88 -6.23
N ALA A 122 -5.57 15.00 -6.94
CA ALA A 122 -6.73 15.90 -6.94
C ALA A 122 -8.01 15.19 -7.41
N THR A 123 -7.91 14.31 -8.40
CA THR A 123 -9.05 13.54 -8.95
C THR A 123 -9.59 12.56 -7.91
N GLN A 124 -8.72 11.83 -7.24
CA GLN A 124 -9.12 10.88 -6.19
C GLN A 124 -9.73 11.59 -4.98
N LYS A 125 -9.18 12.74 -4.56
CA LYS A 125 -9.79 13.58 -3.53
C LYS A 125 -11.19 14.03 -3.93
N LYS A 126 -11.35 14.51 -5.17
CA LYS A 126 -12.63 14.95 -5.69
C LYS A 126 -13.65 13.81 -5.68
N LEU A 127 -13.27 12.63 -6.18
CA LEU A 127 -14.10 11.44 -6.15
C LEU A 127 -14.47 11.05 -4.71
N PHE A 128 -13.50 10.85 -3.83
CA PHE A 128 -13.73 10.39 -2.47
C PHE A 128 -14.76 11.24 -1.70
N PHE A 129 -14.65 12.58 -1.79
CA PHE A 129 -15.53 13.47 -1.03
C PHE A 129 -16.87 13.81 -1.71
N HIS A 130 -16.96 13.62 -3.03
CA HIS A 130 -18.16 14.05 -3.78
C HIS A 130 -18.94 12.90 -4.42
N LEU A 131 -18.32 11.72 -4.64
CA LEU A 131 -18.93 10.60 -5.35
C LEU A 131 -20.28 10.20 -4.77
N ARG A 132 -20.35 9.90 -3.47
CA ARG A 132 -21.60 9.44 -2.83
C ARG A 132 -22.76 10.43 -3.00
N ARG A 133 -22.49 11.73 -2.86
CA ARG A 133 -23.51 12.77 -3.03
C ARG A 133 -23.97 12.88 -4.47
N VAL A 134 -23.05 12.75 -5.43
CA VAL A 134 -23.37 12.82 -6.86
C VAL A 134 -24.15 11.58 -7.29
N MET A 135 -23.73 10.39 -6.84
CA MET A 135 -24.46 9.14 -7.08
C MET A 135 -25.91 9.22 -6.60
N GLN A 136 -26.15 9.63 -5.34
CA GLN A 136 -27.50 9.77 -4.79
C GLN A 136 -28.41 10.69 -5.62
N ARG A 137 -27.85 11.76 -6.20
CA ARG A 137 -28.62 12.64 -7.10
C ARG A 137 -28.98 11.97 -8.41
N HIS A 138 -28.05 11.18 -8.97
CA HIS A 138 -28.29 10.49 -10.23
C HIS A 138 -29.11 9.21 -10.09
N GLU A 139 -29.10 8.56 -8.92
CA GLU A 139 -29.97 7.42 -8.60
C GLU A 139 -31.44 7.84 -8.52
N ALA A 140 -31.70 9.06 -8.03
CA ALA A 140 -33.07 9.61 -7.99
C ALA A 140 -33.64 9.98 -9.38
N ASP A 141 -32.81 10.00 -10.41
CA ASP A 141 -33.17 10.39 -11.80
C ASP A 141 -33.40 9.10 -12.62
N GLU A 142 -34.45 8.35 -12.29
CA GLU A 142 -34.85 7.10 -12.97
C GLU A 142 -35.26 7.39 -14.41
N GLY A 143 -34.64 6.68 -15.38
CA GLY A 143 -35.10 6.68 -16.78
C GLY A 143 -34.07 7.07 -17.85
N ARG A 144 -32.80 7.06 -17.55
CA ARG A 144 -31.74 7.27 -18.55
C ARG A 144 -31.01 5.98 -18.87
N ASP A 145 -30.88 5.67 -20.18
CA ASP A 145 -30.16 4.49 -20.69
C ASP A 145 -28.62 4.54 -20.44
N GLU A 146 -28.12 5.62 -19.84
CA GLU A 146 -26.68 5.85 -19.65
C GLU A 146 -26.20 5.32 -18.29
N PRO A 147 -25.06 4.58 -18.24
CA PRO A 147 -24.50 4.07 -16.99
C PRO A 147 -24.27 5.16 -15.94
N LEU A 148 -24.47 4.83 -14.66
CA LEU A 148 -24.27 5.76 -13.55
C LEU A 148 -22.83 6.29 -13.51
N SER A 149 -21.83 5.43 -13.79
CA SER A 149 -20.41 5.80 -13.87
C SER A 149 -20.15 6.92 -14.87
N THR A 150 -20.75 6.84 -16.07
CA THR A 150 -20.58 7.84 -17.14
C THR A 150 -21.20 9.19 -16.75
N ARG A 151 -22.39 9.18 -16.13
CA ARG A 151 -23.05 10.42 -15.66
C ARG A 151 -22.25 11.11 -14.56
N VAL A 152 -21.77 10.33 -13.58
CA VAL A 152 -20.91 10.82 -12.49
C VAL A 152 -19.58 11.34 -13.02
N ALA A 153 -18.95 10.64 -13.97
CA ALA A 153 -17.71 11.05 -14.61
C ALA A 153 -17.84 12.42 -15.29
N ARG A 154 -18.95 12.63 -16.00
CA ARG A 154 -19.26 13.90 -16.67
C ARG A 154 -19.47 15.03 -15.66
N GLU A 155 -20.26 14.82 -14.60
CA GLU A 155 -20.53 15.85 -13.59
C GLU A 155 -19.26 16.23 -12.83
N LEU A 156 -18.47 15.23 -12.44
CA LEU A 156 -17.23 15.45 -11.71
C LEU A 156 -16.03 15.80 -12.61
N GLN A 157 -16.19 15.77 -13.94
CA GLN A 157 -15.10 16.00 -14.91
C GLN A 157 -13.87 15.15 -14.61
N VAL A 158 -14.07 13.85 -14.48
CA VAL A 158 -13.03 12.84 -14.18
C VAL A 158 -13.16 11.67 -15.13
N PRO A 159 -12.09 10.90 -15.40
CA PRO A 159 -12.16 9.71 -16.23
C PRO A 159 -13.10 8.65 -15.63
N GLU A 160 -13.93 8.01 -16.48
CA GLU A 160 -14.93 7.02 -16.07
C GLU A 160 -14.32 5.82 -15.35
N ASN A 161 -13.20 5.31 -15.84
CA ASN A 161 -12.48 4.19 -15.21
C ASN A 161 -12.10 4.49 -13.75
N GLN A 162 -11.77 5.75 -13.42
CA GLN A 162 -11.48 6.16 -12.04
C GLN A 162 -12.75 6.23 -11.18
N VAL A 163 -13.89 6.57 -11.78
CA VAL A 163 -15.18 6.52 -11.09
C VAL A 163 -15.52 5.07 -10.73
N GLU A 164 -15.43 4.14 -11.67
CA GLU A 164 -15.71 2.72 -11.44
C GLU A 164 -14.83 2.10 -10.36
N VAL A 165 -13.51 2.35 -10.44
CA VAL A 165 -12.57 1.90 -9.40
C VAL A 165 -12.93 2.48 -8.03
N MET A 166 -13.32 3.76 -7.96
CA MET A 166 -13.68 4.38 -6.68
C MET A 166 -15.04 3.88 -6.17
N MET A 167 -16.00 3.64 -7.07
CA MET A 167 -17.30 3.03 -6.72
C MET A 167 -17.09 1.65 -6.09
N GLY A 168 -16.28 0.79 -6.71
CA GLY A 168 -15.94 -0.51 -6.18
C GLY A 168 -15.27 -0.45 -4.79
N ARG A 169 -14.39 0.52 -4.57
CA ARG A 169 -13.74 0.71 -3.26
C ARG A 169 -14.67 1.25 -2.18
N MET A 170 -15.62 2.07 -2.55
CA MET A 170 -16.57 2.69 -1.61
C MET A 170 -17.86 1.88 -1.40
N SER A 171 -18.03 0.76 -2.09
CA SER A 171 -19.20 -0.11 -1.98
C SER A 171 -19.27 -0.87 -0.65
N GLY A 172 -18.15 -1.09 0.01
CA GLY A 172 -18.07 -1.76 1.30
C GLY A 172 -17.02 -1.15 2.21
N ALA A 173 -17.17 -1.35 3.51
CA ALA A 173 -16.13 -1.09 4.51
C ALA A 173 -15.19 -2.30 4.61
N ASP A 174 -13.99 -2.08 5.15
CA ASP A 174 -13.07 -3.17 5.46
C ASP A 174 -13.73 -4.11 6.47
N LEU A 175 -13.78 -5.41 6.15
CA LEU A 175 -14.34 -6.43 7.02
C LEU A 175 -13.26 -7.01 7.93
N SER A 176 -13.61 -7.26 9.20
CA SER A 176 -12.72 -8.00 10.09
C SER A 176 -12.71 -9.46 9.71
N LEU A 177 -11.53 -10.03 9.50
CA LEU A 177 -11.36 -11.45 9.23
C LEU A 177 -11.71 -12.33 10.45
N ASP A 178 -11.68 -11.75 11.65
CA ASP A 178 -12.07 -12.45 12.89
C ASP A 178 -13.59 -12.41 13.11
N ALA A 179 -14.34 -11.64 12.32
CA ALA A 179 -15.79 -11.62 12.43
C ALA A 179 -16.40 -12.96 12.01
N PRO A 180 -17.46 -13.43 12.70
CA PRO A 180 -18.19 -14.63 12.30
C PRO A 180 -18.90 -14.41 10.96
N GLN A 181 -19.00 -15.48 10.15
CA GLN A 181 -19.64 -15.43 8.82
C GLN A 181 -21.17 -15.29 8.87
N GLY A 182 -21.81 -15.56 10.01
CA GLY A 182 -23.27 -15.50 10.20
C GLY A 182 -23.65 -14.67 11.43
N ALA A 183 -24.80 -14.01 11.36
CA ALA A 183 -25.29 -13.17 12.44
C ALA A 183 -25.81 -13.98 13.65
N ASP A 184 -26.15 -15.28 13.46
CA ASP A 184 -26.84 -16.12 14.45
C ASP A 184 -25.98 -17.26 15.02
N ASP A 185 -24.68 -17.32 14.67
CA ASP A 185 -23.83 -18.46 15.03
C ASP A 185 -22.89 -18.09 16.19
N GLU A 186 -23.35 -18.31 17.44
CA GLU A 186 -22.47 -18.33 18.63
C GLU A 186 -21.49 -19.51 18.52
N GLY A 187 -20.42 -19.34 17.78
CA GLY A 187 -19.41 -20.36 17.47
C GLY A 187 -19.17 -20.59 15.97
N GLY A 188 -19.74 -19.76 15.12
CA GLY A 188 -19.56 -19.79 13.68
C GLY A 188 -18.11 -19.57 13.23
N ARG A 189 -17.77 -20.14 12.07
CA ARG A 189 -16.46 -19.95 11.46
C ARG A 189 -16.18 -18.48 11.20
N SER A 190 -14.97 -18.04 11.51
CA SER A 190 -14.52 -16.70 11.15
C SER A 190 -14.22 -16.60 9.65
N TRP A 191 -14.20 -15.39 9.11
CA TRP A 191 -13.83 -15.16 7.71
C TRP A 191 -12.41 -15.65 7.40
N VAL A 192 -11.49 -15.59 8.37
CA VAL A 192 -10.11 -16.06 8.18
C VAL A 192 -10.06 -17.56 7.90
N GLU A 193 -10.94 -18.36 8.52
CA GLU A 193 -11.01 -19.81 8.30
C GLU A 193 -11.57 -20.21 6.93
N ALA A 194 -12.27 -19.28 6.26
CA ALA A 194 -12.82 -19.48 4.93
C ALA A 194 -11.82 -19.09 3.82
N LEU A 195 -10.73 -18.40 4.16
CA LEU A 195 -9.72 -18.04 3.19
C LEU A 195 -8.97 -19.30 2.72
N VAL A 196 -8.97 -19.49 1.41
CA VAL A 196 -8.21 -20.58 0.79
C VAL A 196 -6.76 -20.13 0.62
N ASP A 197 -5.82 -20.96 1.05
CA ASP A 197 -4.41 -20.77 0.74
C ASP A 197 -4.20 -21.02 -0.77
N GLU A 198 -3.87 -19.95 -1.51
CA GLU A 198 -3.56 -20.04 -2.95
C GLU A 198 -2.16 -20.62 -3.21
N GLY A 199 -1.41 -20.94 -2.17
CA GLY A 199 -0.13 -21.62 -2.27
C GLY A 199 -0.26 -22.98 -2.95
N ALA A 200 0.83 -23.45 -3.55
CA ALA A 200 0.88 -24.79 -4.14
C ALA A 200 0.46 -25.84 -3.11
N THR A 201 -0.46 -26.73 -3.51
CA THR A 201 -0.91 -27.83 -2.64
C THR A 201 0.31 -28.59 -2.11
N THR A 202 0.20 -29.13 -0.89
CA THR A 202 1.28 -29.93 -0.28
C THR A 202 1.75 -31.03 -1.21
N GLU A 203 0.84 -31.64 -1.93
CA GLU A 203 1.11 -32.68 -2.94
C GLU A 203 2.04 -32.16 -4.04
N VAL A 204 1.69 -31.03 -4.70
CA VAL A 204 2.51 -30.42 -5.76
C VAL A 204 3.90 -30.03 -5.25
N SER A 205 3.96 -29.48 -4.05
CA SER A 205 5.25 -29.09 -3.45
C SER A 205 6.12 -30.29 -3.09
N VAL A 206 5.53 -31.36 -2.57
CA VAL A 206 6.25 -32.62 -2.25
C VAL A 206 6.69 -33.34 -3.52
N LEU A 207 5.82 -33.46 -4.52
CA LEU A 207 6.16 -34.06 -5.81
C LEU A 207 7.31 -33.30 -6.48
N GLY A 208 7.22 -31.97 -6.49
CA GLY A 208 8.30 -31.12 -7.03
C GLY A 208 9.63 -31.29 -6.30
N ARG A 209 9.62 -31.45 -4.96
CA ARG A 209 10.84 -31.73 -4.19
C ARG A 209 11.40 -33.12 -4.51
N LEU A 210 10.56 -34.15 -4.53
CA LEU A 210 10.98 -35.52 -4.84
C LEU A 210 11.57 -35.60 -6.26
N GLU A 211 10.95 -34.93 -7.21
CA GLU A 211 11.43 -34.89 -8.60
C GLU A 211 12.77 -34.15 -8.70
N ASN A 212 12.91 -33.02 -8.05
CA ASN A 212 14.16 -32.28 -7.99
C ASN A 212 15.28 -33.10 -7.33
N ASP A 213 14.99 -33.81 -6.22
CA ASP A 213 15.95 -34.68 -5.57
C ASP A 213 16.34 -35.85 -6.46
N ARG A 214 15.41 -36.39 -7.21
CA ARG A 214 15.68 -37.47 -8.20
C ARG A 214 16.58 -36.94 -9.31
N ARG A 215 16.24 -35.79 -9.91
CA ARG A 215 17.06 -35.12 -10.95
C ARG A 215 18.47 -34.81 -10.45
N ARG A 216 18.60 -34.30 -9.22
CA ARG A 216 19.89 -34.06 -8.58
C ARG A 216 20.71 -35.33 -8.44
N ARG A 217 20.14 -36.41 -7.91
CA ARG A 217 20.83 -37.70 -7.77
C ARG A 217 21.28 -38.25 -9.13
N ALA A 218 20.40 -38.21 -10.14
CA ALA A 218 20.72 -38.62 -11.50
C ALA A 218 21.90 -37.80 -12.07
N LEU A 219 21.88 -36.49 -11.89
CA LEU A 219 22.96 -35.60 -12.33
C LEU A 219 24.28 -35.92 -11.63
N TYR A 220 24.28 -36.08 -10.29
CA TYR A 220 25.49 -36.46 -9.56
C TYR A 220 26.04 -37.80 -9.98
N THR A 221 25.20 -38.77 -10.23
CA THR A 221 25.60 -40.10 -10.72
C THR A 221 26.22 -40.00 -12.12
N ALA A 222 25.58 -39.26 -13.03
CA ALA A 222 26.11 -39.04 -14.38
C ALA A 222 27.45 -38.31 -14.37
N VAL A 223 27.60 -37.27 -13.54
CA VAL A 223 28.86 -36.52 -13.39
C VAL A 223 29.95 -37.40 -12.78
N ALA A 224 29.63 -38.23 -11.80
CA ALA A 224 30.57 -39.18 -11.19
C ALA A 224 31.10 -40.22 -12.19
N GLY A 225 30.28 -40.58 -13.18
CA GLY A 225 30.65 -41.52 -14.29
C GLY A 225 31.55 -40.90 -15.35
N LEU A 226 31.79 -39.62 -15.34
CA LEU A 226 32.70 -38.96 -16.29
C LEU A 226 34.18 -39.27 -15.98
N PRO A 227 35.04 -39.34 -17.00
CA PRO A 227 36.48 -39.33 -16.80
C PRO A 227 36.95 -38.13 -15.97
N GLU A 228 37.95 -38.29 -15.12
CA GLU A 228 38.37 -37.26 -14.16
C GLU A 228 38.64 -35.88 -14.76
N ARG A 229 39.24 -35.82 -15.91
CA ARG A 229 39.52 -34.56 -16.62
C ARG A 229 38.23 -33.88 -17.09
N GLU A 230 37.29 -34.63 -17.67
CA GLU A 230 35.99 -34.15 -18.14
C GLU A 230 35.12 -33.71 -16.93
N ARG A 231 35.09 -34.49 -15.88
CA ARG A 231 34.39 -34.19 -14.62
C ARG A 231 34.86 -32.88 -13.99
N ARG A 232 36.19 -32.66 -13.95
CA ARG A 232 36.80 -31.44 -13.42
C ARG A 232 36.39 -30.21 -14.23
N ILE A 233 36.37 -30.31 -15.56
CA ILE A 233 35.90 -29.22 -16.42
C ILE A 233 34.45 -28.88 -16.15
N VAL A 234 33.57 -29.87 -16.13
CA VAL A 234 32.15 -29.67 -15.85
C VAL A 234 31.91 -29.08 -14.45
N ALA A 235 32.61 -29.59 -13.42
CA ALA A 235 32.47 -29.09 -12.05
C ALA A 235 32.85 -27.62 -11.92
N LEU A 236 33.99 -27.21 -12.51
CA LEU A 236 34.49 -25.82 -12.40
C LEU A 236 33.77 -24.83 -13.30
N ARG A 237 33.13 -25.31 -14.37
CA ARG A 237 32.53 -24.43 -15.36
C ARG A 237 31.01 -24.35 -15.27
N HIS A 238 30.33 -25.41 -14.85
CA HIS A 238 28.87 -25.51 -14.85
C HIS A 238 28.26 -25.73 -13.44
N LEU A 239 29.02 -26.20 -12.47
CA LEU A 239 28.52 -26.49 -11.14
C LEU A 239 29.13 -25.59 -10.04
N ALA A 240 30.14 -24.79 -10.34
CA ALA A 240 30.71 -23.82 -9.41
C ALA A 240 29.87 -22.54 -9.38
N GLU A 241 29.85 -21.85 -8.25
CA GLU A 241 29.19 -20.54 -8.09
C GLU A 241 29.85 -19.49 -9.01
N ASP A 242 31.22 -19.53 -9.12
CA ASP A 242 31.99 -18.68 -10.03
C ASP A 242 32.55 -19.52 -11.17
N PRO A 243 31.96 -19.48 -12.38
CA PRO A 243 32.41 -20.27 -13.52
C PRO A 243 33.79 -19.85 -14.02
N VAL A 244 34.73 -20.80 -14.10
CA VAL A 244 36.08 -20.58 -14.60
C VAL A 244 36.10 -20.53 -16.13
N THR A 245 36.91 -19.65 -16.75
CA THR A 245 37.01 -19.53 -18.20
C THR A 245 37.79 -20.70 -18.85
N LEU A 246 37.49 -20.96 -20.14
CA LEU A 246 38.23 -22.01 -20.90
C LEU A 246 39.74 -21.77 -20.93
N SER A 247 40.18 -20.51 -20.94
CA SER A 247 41.57 -20.13 -20.94
C SER A 247 42.28 -20.43 -19.64
N GLU A 248 41.66 -20.12 -18.52
CA GLU A 248 42.17 -20.41 -17.17
C GLU A 248 42.23 -21.91 -16.89
N LEU A 249 41.21 -22.67 -17.33
CA LEU A 249 41.22 -24.13 -17.25
C LEU A 249 42.34 -24.71 -18.12
N GLY A 250 42.58 -24.15 -19.32
CA GLY A 250 43.68 -24.55 -20.17
C GLY A 250 45.03 -24.37 -19.50
N MET A 251 45.24 -23.21 -18.86
CA MET A 251 46.48 -22.96 -18.07
C MET A 251 46.61 -23.92 -16.89
N THR A 252 45.55 -24.12 -16.11
CA THR A 252 45.56 -24.99 -14.93
C THR A 252 45.77 -26.47 -15.29
N MET A 253 45.29 -26.93 -16.44
CA MET A 253 45.37 -28.32 -16.90
C MET A 253 46.55 -28.58 -17.85
N GLY A 254 47.31 -27.54 -18.22
CA GLY A 254 48.44 -27.67 -19.13
C GLY A 254 48.07 -28.05 -20.59
N ILE A 255 46.87 -27.61 -21.06
CA ILE A 255 46.32 -27.90 -22.39
C ILE A 255 45.80 -26.63 -23.05
N SER A 256 45.67 -26.67 -24.38
CA SER A 256 45.14 -25.52 -25.14
C SER A 256 43.65 -25.27 -24.81
N LYS A 257 43.22 -24.01 -24.91
CA LYS A 257 41.82 -23.60 -24.79
C LYS A 257 40.89 -24.44 -25.67
N GLU A 258 41.29 -24.68 -26.92
CA GLU A 258 40.49 -25.49 -27.84
C GLU A 258 40.38 -26.96 -27.40
N ARG A 259 41.42 -27.49 -26.76
CA ARG A 259 41.37 -28.84 -26.19
C ARG A 259 40.42 -28.92 -24.98
N VAL A 260 40.36 -27.87 -24.15
CA VAL A 260 39.36 -27.81 -23.06
C VAL A 260 37.94 -27.80 -23.64
N ARG A 261 37.69 -27.00 -24.70
CA ARG A 261 36.41 -26.94 -25.39
C ARG A 261 35.95 -28.31 -25.92
N GLN A 262 36.86 -29.03 -26.58
CA GLN A 262 36.57 -30.37 -27.08
C GLN A 262 36.24 -31.37 -25.96
N LEU A 263 36.94 -31.29 -24.83
CA LEU A 263 36.65 -32.14 -23.68
C LEU A 263 35.31 -31.79 -23.01
N GLU A 264 34.98 -30.50 -22.92
CA GLU A 264 33.69 -30.02 -22.45
C GLU A 264 32.53 -30.54 -23.32
N GLU A 265 32.64 -30.40 -24.64
CA GLU A 265 31.62 -30.90 -25.60
C GLU A 265 31.40 -32.42 -25.46
N ARG A 266 32.49 -33.18 -25.32
CA ARG A 266 32.39 -34.63 -25.09
C ARG A 266 31.74 -34.96 -23.73
N ALA A 267 32.11 -34.21 -22.68
CA ALA A 267 31.52 -34.38 -21.36
C ALA A 267 30.03 -34.14 -21.38
N LEU A 268 29.59 -33.03 -21.99
CA LEU A 268 28.17 -32.68 -22.11
C LEU A 268 27.39 -33.71 -22.95
N ALA A 269 27.96 -34.20 -24.05
CA ALA A 269 27.35 -35.26 -24.84
C ALA A 269 27.17 -36.57 -24.06
N ARG A 270 28.17 -36.96 -23.27
CA ARG A 270 28.08 -38.13 -22.39
C ARG A 270 27.03 -37.94 -21.27
N LEU A 271 27.00 -36.75 -20.65
CA LEU A 271 26.00 -36.42 -19.62
C LEU A 271 24.58 -36.49 -20.22
N THR A 272 24.37 -35.90 -21.41
CA THR A 272 23.07 -35.95 -22.09
C THR A 272 22.63 -37.40 -22.34
N SER A 273 23.55 -38.23 -22.83
CA SER A 273 23.28 -39.67 -23.08
C SER A 273 22.95 -40.41 -21.77
N SER A 274 23.74 -40.19 -20.71
CA SER A 274 23.53 -40.84 -19.42
C SER A 274 22.23 -40.38 -18.74
N LEU A 275 21.88 -39.09 -18.79
CA LEU A 275 20.65 -38.60 -18.23
C LEU A 275 19.42 -39.10 -18.97
N ARG A 276 19.46 -39.16 -20.31
CA ARG A 276 18.37 -39.77 -21.09
C ARG A 276 18.15 -41.26 -20.76
N SER A 277 19.19 -42.01 -20.45
CA SER A 277 19.05 -43.38 -20.03
C SER A 277 18.55 -43.56 -18.59
N LEU A 278 18.60 -42.50 -17.77
CA LEU A 278 18.12 -42.47 -16.38
C LEU A 278 16.72 -41.89 -16.23
N GLU A 279 16.21 -41.16 -17.23
CA GLU A 279 14.81 -40.70 -17.30
C GLU A 279 13.94 -41.90 -17.78
N PRO A 280 12.98 -42.38 -16.97
CA PRO A 280 12.00 -43.34 -17.48
C PRO A 280 11.08 -42.62 -18.48
N GLU A 281 10.65 -43.32 -19.51
CA GLU A 281 9.68 -42.92 -20.52
C GLU A 281 8.35 -42.44 -19.89
N THR A 282 8.27 -41.16 -19.46
CA THR A 282 7.05 -40.61 -18.86
C THR A 282 6.41 -39.55 -19.76
N GLU A 283 6.88 -39.36 -21.00
CA GLU A 283 6.30 -38.37 -21.93
C GLU A 283 5.26 -38.94 -22.91
N ALA A 284 4.85 -40.23 -22.80
CA ALA A 284 3.93 -40.83 -23.75
C ALA A 284 2.43 -40.83 -23.30
N GLU A 285 2.10 -40.39 -22.11
CA GLU A 285 0.71 -40.47 -21.58
C GLU A 285 -0.04 -39.16 -21.42
N THR A 286 0.54 -38.02 -21.78
CA THR A 286 -0.16 -36.71 -21.64
C THR A 286 -0.61 -36.12 -22.99
N ALA A 287 -0.55 -36.89 -24.07
CA ALA A 287 -1.01 -36.49 -25.41
C ALA A 287 -2.07 -37.45 -26.00
N ALA A 288 -2.99 -37.97 -25.19
CA ALA A 288 -4.15 -38.67 -25.67
C ALA A 288 -5.45 -38.10 -25.09
#